data_55deb8b1b6b6e3c1de1394c8e90ee915
#
_entry.id   55deb8b1b6b6e3c1de1394c8e90ee915
#
_cell.length_a   1.000
_cell.length_b   1.000
_cell.length_c   1.000
_cell.angle_alpha   90.00
_cell.angle_beta   90.00
_cell.angle_gamma   90.00
#
_symmetry.space_group_name_H-M   'P 1'
#
loop_
_entity.id
_entity.type
_entity.pdbx_description
1 polymer ?
#
loop_
_entity_poly.entity_id
_entity_poly.type
_entity_poly.pdbx_seq_one_letter_code
_entity_poly.pdbx_strand_id
1 'polypeptide(L)'
;MRPLVIIIMGSPGSGKGTQAELLAEKFNLYHFETSEIIERNLAAAEKGDFIKIGGKKYFLSEEKKLREKGKWMNPPLIAFWVNNKIKALSKEKKGIVFSGSPKTLYEAKKVIPLLKKLYGISNIKIILIEQKQEVSIWRNSHRRICELMRHSILYTKETAKLKKCPFDGSKLVFREDSDPKVIKSKLKEFKERTLPLIDYFKKERLKVKKVNGEQSVAAVFQNIFKALND
;
A
#
# COMPACT_ATOMS: atom_id res chain seq x y z
N MET A 1 23.56 3.09 -11.66
CA MET A 1 22.98 3.44 -10.33
C MET A 1 21.98 2.39 -9.92
N ARG A 2 21.84 2.11 -8.60
CA ARG A 2 20.78 1.22 -8.10
C ARG A 2 19.43 1.93 -8.19
N PRO A 3 18.32 1.22 -8.54
CA PRO A 3 17.02 1.84 -8.69
C PRO A 3 16.44 2.38 -7.36
N LEU A 4 15.55 3.37 -7.47
CA LEU A 4 14.89 4.02 -6.34
C LEU A 4 13.82 3.11 -5.73
N VAL A 5 13.71 3.13 -4.39
CA VAL A 5 12.64 2.50 -3.63
C VAL A 5 11.96 3.56 -2.77
N ILE A 6 10.65 3.72 -2.93
CA ILE A 6 9.83 4.63 -2.12
C ILE A 6 8.83 3.80 -1.32
N ILE A 7 8.77 4.03 0.00
CA ILE A 7 7.75 3.42 0.88
C ILE A 7 6.83 4.54 1.35
N ILE A 8 5.56 4.48 0.95
CA ILE A 8 4.55 5.46 1.36
C ILE A 8 3.70 4.87 2.48
N MET A 9 3.81 5.48 3.65
CA MET A 9 3.00 5.20 4.83
C MET A 9 1.91 6.24 5.00
N GLY A 10 0.87 5.90 5.74
CA GLY A 10 -0.21 6.82 6.10
C GLY A 10 -1.48 6.07 6.46
N SER A 11 -2.38 6.73 7.16
CA SER A 11 -3.68 6.18 7.56
C SER A 11 -4.56 5.83 6.35
N PRO A 12 -5.62 5.02 6.50
CA PRO A 12 -6.64 4.85 5.47
C PRO A 12 -7.11 6.22 4.94
N GLY A 13 -7.28 6.35 3.63
CA GLY A 13 -7.75 7.62 3.01
C GLY A 13 -6.73 8.75 2.94
N SER A 14 -5.47 8.55 3.35
CA SER A 14 -4.43 9.59 3.27
C SER A 14 -3.92 9.91 1.84
N GLY A 15 -4.38 9.17 0.83
CA GLY A 15 -3.96 9.36 -0.55
C GLY A 15 -2.73 8.54 -0.98
N LYS A 16 -2.28 7.57 -0.17
CA LYS A 16 -1.10 6.73 -0.48
C LYS A 16 -1.14 6.12 -1.89
N GLY A 17 -2.26 5.52 -2.27
CA GLY A 17 -2.41 4.88 -3.59
C GLY A 17 -2.22 5.90 -4.70
N THR A 18 -3.00 6.98 -4.68
CA THR A 18 -2.92 8.07 -5.67
C THR A 18 -1.50 8.63 -5.78
N GLN A 19 -0.82 8.87 -4.66
CA GLN A 19 0.56 9.38 -4.68
C GLN A 19 1.55 8.32 -5.18
N ALA A 20 1.32 7.04 -4.89
CA ALA A 20 2.15 5.96 -5.39
C ALA A 20 2.01 5.78 -6.91
N GLU A 21 0.79 5.88 -7.45
CA GLU A 21 0.53 5.87 -8.90
C GLU A 21 1.27 7.01 -9.60
N LEU A 22 1.11 8.24 -9.11
CA LEU A 22 1.79 9.42 -9.66
C LEU A 22 3.33 9.30 -9.60
N LEU A 23 3.87 8.78 -8.50
CA LEU A 23 5.31 8.56 -8.35
C LEU A 23 5.80 7.42 -9.24
N ALA A 24 5.01 6.35 -9.39
CA ALA A 24 5.33 5.24 -10.28
C ALA A 24 5.46 5.70 -11.72
N GLU A 25 4.52 6.52 -12.19
CA GLU A 25 4.55 7.13 -13.52
C GLU A 25 5.74 8.09 -13.67
N LYS A 26 5.88 9.04 -12.74
CA LYS A 26 6.92 10.09 -12.81
C LYS A 26 8.34 9.55 -12.82
N PHE A 27 8.62 8.50 -12.05
CA PHE A 27 9.94 7.93 -11.87
C PHE A 27 10.13 6.57 -12.57
N ASN A 28 9.16 6.13 -13.35
CA ASN A 28 9.14 4.81 -13.99
C ASN A 28 9.39 3.66 -13.00
N LEU A 29 8.69 3.69 -11.84
CA LEU A 29 8.77 2.68 -10.80
C LEU A 29 7.65 1.64 -10.96
N TYR A 30 7.86 0.46 -10.40
CA TYR A 30 6.78 -0.49 -10.23
C TYR A 30 5.90 -0.08 -9.03
N HIS A 31 4.62 0.15 -9.26
CA HIS A 31 3.66 0.36 -8.19
C HIS A 31 3.36 -0.97 -7.49
N PHE A 32 3.79 -1.09 -6.24
CA PHE A 32 3.74 -2.33 -5.48
C PHE A 32 2.52 -2.33 -4.56
N GLU A 33 1.47 -3.01 -4.97
CA GLU A 33 0.28 -3.27 -4.16
C GLU A 33 0.28 -4.71 -3.66
N THR A 34 0.41 -4.89 -2.34
CA THR A 34 0.40 -6.22 -1.72
C THR A 34 -0.92 -6.96 -1.96
N SER A 35 -2.04 -6.23 -2.06
CA SER A 35 -3.35 -6.79 -2.37
C SER A 35 -3.39 -7.50 -3.73
N GLU A 36 -2.80 -6.90 -4.76
CA GLU A 36 -2.73 -7.53 -6.10
C GLU A 36 -1.88 -8.80 -6.10
N ILE A 37 -0.75 -8.77 -5.38
CA ILE A 37 0.11 -9.95 -5.26
C ILE A 37 -0.63 -11.10 -4.59
N ILE A 38 -1.36 -10.80 -3.51
CA ILE A 38 -2.19 -11.78 -2.81
C ILE A 38 -3.27 -12.32 -3.74
N GLU A 39 -4.01 -11.45 -4.42
CA GLU A 39 -5.08 -11.82 -5.34
C GLU A 39 -4.58 -12.75 -6.45
N ARG A 40 -3.48 -12.37 -7.09
CA ARG A 40 -2.88 -13.16 -8.17
C ARG A 40 -2.44 -14.54 -7.69
N ASN A 41 -1.79 -14.64 -6.51
CA ASN A 41 -1.33 -15.92 -5.98
C ASN A 41 -2.51 -16.81 -5.51
N LEU A 42 -3.58 -16.22 -4.98
CA LEU A 42 -4.76 -16.98 -4.56
C LEU A 42 -5.67 -17.37 -5.73
N ALA A 43 -5.72 -16.55 -6.79
CA ALA A 43 -6.50 -16.87 -8.00
C ALA A 43 -5.90 -18.05 -8.78
N ALA A 44 -4.57 -18.18 -8.77
CA ALA A 44 -3.87 -19.28 -9.42
C ALA A 44 -3.79 -20.56 -8.57
N ALA A 45 -4.33 -20.54 -7.34
CA ALA A 45 -4.20 -21.66 -6.40
C ALA A 45 -5.30 -22.70 -6.62
N GLU A 46 -4.90 -23.97 -6.71
CA GLU A 46 -5.77 -25.14 -6.78
C GLU A 46 -6.03 -25.74 -5.40
N LYS A 47 -6.98 -26.69 -5.34
CA LYS A 47 -7.32 -27.40 -4.10
C LYS A 47 -6.13 -28.28 -3.66
N GLY A 48 -5.65 -28.04 -2.45
CA GLY A 48 -4.50 -28.79 -1.90
C GLY A 48 -3.17 -28.06 -2.02
N ASP A 49 -3.10 -26.97 -2.79
CA ASP A 49 -1.88 -26.18 -2.91
C ASP A 49 -1.45 -25.59 -1.58
N PHE A 50 -0.15 -25.66 -1.32
CA PHE A 50 0.47 -25.05 -0.16
C PHE A 50 1.85 -24.47 -0.46
N ILE A 51 2.26 -23.52 0.37
CA ILE A 51 3.63 -22.99 0.38
C ILE A 51 4.29 -23.40 1.69
N LYS A 52 5.50 -23.98 1.60
CA LYS A 52 6.29 -24.35 2.77
C LYS A 52 7.27 -23.25 3.14
N ILE A 53 7.17 -22.71 4.36
CA ILE A 53 8.03 -21.64 4.87
C ILE A 53 8.52 -22.06 6.26
N GLY A 54 9.84 -22.18 6.45
CA GLY A 54 10.42 -22.55 7.74
C GLY A 54 9.90 -23.89 8.29
N GLY A 55 9.65 -24.86 7.40
CA GLY A 55 9.13 -26.17 7.79
C GLY A 55 7.59 -26.26 7.89
N LYS A 56 6.88 -25.14 8.04
CA LYS A 56 5.42 -25.08 8.14
C LYS A 56 4.77 -24.96 6.75
N LYS A 57 3.70 -25.73 6.55
CA LYS A 57 2.84 -25.63 5.34
C LYS A 57 1.74 -24.58 5.55
N TYR A 58 1.50 -23.77 4.53
CA TYR A 58 0.42 -22.78 4.45
C TYR A 58 -0.47 -23.15 3.27
N PHE A 59 -1.65 -23.71 3.54
CA PHE A 59 -2.60 -24.12 2.52
C PHE A 59 -3.31 -22.90 1.93
N LEU A 60 -3.22 -22.71 0.63
CA LEU A 60 -3.74 -21.52 -0.05
C LEU A 60 -5.27 -21.42 0.02
N SER A 61 -5.97 -22.54 0.05
CA SER A 61 -7.41 -22.60 0.27
C SER A 61 -7.85 -22.08 1.64
N GLU A 62 -7.05 -22.31 2.70
CA GLU A 62 -7.31 -21.80 4.04
C GLU A 62 -7.07 -20.28 4.11
N GLU A 63 -5.98 -19.83 3.49
CA GLU A 63 -5.64 -18.40 3.39
C GLU A 63 -6.70 -17.60 2.62
N LYS A 64 -7.24 -18.19 1.54
CA LYS A 64 -8.35 -17.62 0.77
C LYS A 64 -9.60 -17.44 1.65
N LYS A 65 -9.98 -18.48 2.41
CA LYS A 65 -11.09 -18.41 3.36
C LYS A 65 -10.89 -17.36 4.46
N LEU A 66 -9.67 -17.19 4.95
CA LEU A 66 -9.37 -16.11 5.91
C LEU A 66 -9.63 -14.74 5.30
N ARG A 67 -9.17 -14.51 4.07
CA ARG A 67 -9.37 -13.26 3.35
C ARG A 67 -10.84 -12.96 3.06
N GLU A 68 -11.58 -13.95 2.57
CA GLU A 68 -13.02 -13.83 2.29
C GLU A 68 -13.84 -13.46 3.54
N LYS A 69 -13.40 -13.94 4.71
CA LYS A 69 -13.98 -13.57 6.03
C LYS A 69 -13.46 -12.23 6.58
N GLY A 70 -12.69 -11.47 5.80
CA GLY A 70 -12.08 -10.21 6.25
C GLY A 70 -11.01 -10.38 7.33
N LYS A 71 -10.53 -11.60 7.57
CA LYS A 71 -9.47 -11.89 8.53
C LYS A 71 -8.08 -11.73 7.91
N TRP A 72 -7.09 -11.52 8.77
CA TRP A 72 -5.70 -11.40 8.34
C TRP A 72 -5.15 -12.76 7.88
N MET A 73 -4.52 -12.75 6.73
CA MET A 73 -3.72 -13.86 6.26
C MET A 73 -2.43 -14.00 7.08
N ASN A 74 -1.82 -15.17 7.03
CA ASN A 74 -0.60 -15.43 7.78
C ASN A 74 0.57 -14.54 7.31
N PRO A 75 1.17 -13.73 8.20
CA PRO A 75 2.23 -12.78 7.83
C PRO A 75 3.46 -13.42 7.16
N PRO A 76 3.91 -14.65 7.53
CA PRO A 76 5.00 -15.31 6.83
C PRO A 76 4.74 -15.55 5.35
N LEU A 77 3.52 -15.93 4.98
CA LEU A 77 3.13 -16.16 3.59
C LEU A 77 3.16 -14.86 2.79
N ILE A 78 2.58 -13.79 3.34
CA ILE A 78 2.61 -12.45 2.73
C ILE A 78 4.06 -11.99 2.52
N ALA A 79 4.89 -12.07 3.56
CA ALA A 79 6.30 -11.69 3.46
C ALA A 79 7.08 -12.52 2.43
N PHE A 80 6.75 -13.79 2.28
CA PHE A 80 7.34 -14.66 1.26
C PHE A 80 7.02 -14.17 -0.16
N TRP A 81 5.75 -13.90 -0.45
CA TRP A 81 5.34 -13.40 -1.77
C TRP A 81 5.92 -12.02 -2.08
N VAL A 82 5.86 -11.11 -1.10
CA VAL A 82 6.44 -9.77 -1.22
C VAL A 82 7.93 -9.85 -1.53
N ASN A 83 8.68 -10.67 -0.78
CA ASN A 83 10.13 -10.83 -0.99
C ASN A 83 10.45 -11.43 -2.35
N ASN A 84 9.67 -12.40 -2.84
CA ASN A 84 9.87 -12.99 -4.16
C ASN A 84 9.64 -11.95 -5.28
N LYS A 85 8.59 -11.13 -5.16
CA LYS A 85 8.35 -10.06 -6.13
C LYS A 85 9.45 -8.99 -6.10
N ILE A 86 9.93 -8.60 -4.91
CA ILE A 86 11.07 -7.66 -4.75
C ILE A 86 12.32 -8.22 -5.46
N LYS A 87 12.63 -9.50 -5.28
CA LYS A 87 13.78 -10.14 -5.94
C LYS A 87 13.64 -10.13 -7.46
N ALA A 88 12.45 -10.42 -7.99
CA ALA A 88 12.18 -10.37 -9.42
C ALA A 88 12.41 -8.96 -9.97
N LEU A 89 11.79 -7.95 -9.36
CA LEU A 89 11.94 -6.54 -9.76
C LEU A 89 13.39 -6.04 -9.70
N SER A 90 14.15 -6.51 -8.69
CA SER A 90 15.56 -6.17 -8.56
C SER A 90 16.41 -6.76 -9.71
N LYS A 91 16.11 -8.00 -10.18
CA LYS A 91 16.77 -8.59 -11.36
C LYS A 91 16.47 -7.80 -12.62
N GLU A 92 15.27 -7.29 -12.76
CA GLU A 92 14.82 -6.41 -13.85
C GLU A 92 15.37 -4.97 -13.73
N LYS A 93 16.17 -4.67 -12.69
CA LYS A 93 16.66 -3.32 -12.37
C LYS A 93 15.53 -2.29 -12.23
N LYS A 94 14.33 -2.73 -11.85
CA LYS A 94 13.14 -1.89 -11.68
C LYS A 94 13.10 -1.27 -10.29
N GLY A 95 12.89 0.04 -10.21
CA GLY A 95 12.59 0.72 -8.94
C GLY A 95 11.17 0.40 -8.46
N ILE A 96 10.89 0.67 -7.18
CA ILE A 96 9.62 0.28 -6.55
C ILE A 96 9.03 1.45 -5.77
N VAL A 97 7.73 1.65 -5.87
CA VAL A 97 6.97 2.46 -4.92
C VAL A 97 5.93 1.59 -4.21
N PHE A 98 6.05 1.46 -2.89
CA PHE A 98 5.12 0.71 -2.04
C PHE A 98 3.99 1.61 -1.56
N SER A 99 2.74 1.20 -1.76
CA SER A 99 1.55 1.85 -1.19
C SER A 99 0.89 0.96 -0.14
N GLY A 100 1.39 1.00 1.10
CA GLY A 100 0.79 0.25 2.20
C GLY A 100 1.44 -1.09 2.52
N SER A 101 2.72 -1.26 2.22
CA SER A 101 3.58 -2.32 2.75
C SER A 101 4.96 -1.71 3.06
N PRO A 102 5.65 -2.13 4.13
CA PRO A 102 5.16 -3.07 5.15
C PRO A 102 4.09 -2.44 6.07
N LYS A 103 3.14 -3.27 6.55
CA LYS A 103 2.09 -2.85 7.49
C LYS A 103 2.38 -3.28 8.93
N THR A 104 3.23 -4.27 9.11
CA THR A 104 3.54 -4.87 10.42
C THR A 104 5.04 -4.93 10.64
N LEU A 105 5.45 -4.99 11.92
CA LEU A 105 6.85 -5.15 12.28
C LEU A 105 7.45 -6.47 11.73
N TYR A 106 6.63 -7.52 11.66
CA TYR A 106 7.06 -8.79 11.06
C TYR A 106 7.44 -8.61 9.59
N GLU A 107 6.56 -7.97 8.80
CA GLU A 107 6.85 -7.68 7.40
C GLU A 107 8.09 -6.79 7.25
N ALA A 108 8.16 -5.71 8.03
CA ALA A 108 9.29 -4.78 7.98
C ALA A 108 10.63 -5.50 8.23
N LYS A 109 10.71 -6.35 9.25
CA LYS A 109 11.91 -7.15 9.57
C LYS A 109 12.31 -8.12 8.46
N LYS A 110 11.39 -8.52 7.58
CA LYS A 110 11.69 -9.39 6.42
C LYS A 110 11.98 -8.61 5.15
N VAL A 111 11.30 -7.49 4.94
CA VAL A 111 11.37 -6.69 3.70
C VAL A 111 12.55 -5.72 3.72
N ILE A 112 12.76 -4.99 4.83
CA ILE A 112 13.77 -3.92 4.87
C ILE A 112 15.21 -4.43 4.69
N PRO A 113 15.66 -5.51 5.35
CA PRO A 113 16.99 -6.05 5.10
C PRO A 113 17.20 -6.48 3.65
N LEU A 114 16.17 -7.06 3.02
CA LEU A 114 16.22 -7.44 1.62
C LEU A 114 16.34 -6.22 0.69
N LEU A 115 15.54 -5.17 0.93
CA LEU A 115 15.64 -3.92 0.17
C LEU A 115 17.02 -3.26 0.32
N LYS A 116 17.57 -3.20 1.54
CA LYS A 116 18.92 -2.68 1.77
C LYS A 116 19.98 -3.45 0.99
N LYS A 117 19.88 -4.78 0.97
CA LYS A 117 20.82 -5.65 0.24
C LYS A 117 20.74 -5.40 -1.27
N LEU A 118 19.54 -5.34 -1.84
CA LEU A 118 19.33 -5.28 -3.28
C LEU A 118 19.43 -3.88 -3.86
N TYR A 119 18.89 -2.88 -3.15
CA TYR A 119 18.78 -1.49 -3.66
C TYR A 119 19.78 -0.53 -3.00
N GLY A 120 20.32 -0.87 -1.82
CA GLY A 120 21.17 0.01 -1.03
C GLY A 120 20.38 1.00 -0.19
N ILE A 121 20.87 1.32 1.01
CA ILE A 121 20.17 2.16 1.99
C ILE A 121 19.88 3.58 1.48
N SER A 122 20.79 4.18 0.72
CA SER A 122 20.66 5.54 0.16
C SER A 122 19.50 5.68 -0.81
N ASN A 123 19.13 4.59 -1.49
CA ASN A 123 18.06 4.57 -2.47
C ASN A 123 16.68 4.22 -1.87
N ILE A 124 16.60 3.99 -0.56
CA ILE A 124 15.33 3.73 0.12
C ILE A 124 14.85 5.03 0.78
N LYS A 125 13.70 5.51 0.32
CA LYS A 125 13.04 6.73 0.83
C LYS A 125 11.72 6.35 1.49
N ILE A 126 11.45 6.89 2.68
CA ILE A 126 10.21 6.59 3.41
C ILE A 126 9.45 7.89 3.63
N ILE A 127 8.20 7.91 3.18
CA ILE A 127 7.28 9.05 3.30
C ILE A 127 6.10 8.64 4.18
N LEU A 128 5.80 9.44 5.19
CA LEU A 128 4.58 9.32 5.98
C LEU A 128 3.62 10.45 5.60
N ILE A 129 2.50 10.11 4.99
CA ILE A 129 1.43 11.07 4.73
C ILE A 129 0.53 11.14 5.96
N GLU A 130 0.58 12.28 6.65
CA GLU A 130 -0.18 12.53 7.87
C GLU A 130 -1.50 13.23 7.56
N GLN A 131 -2.56 12.82 8.25
CA GLN A 131 -3.87 13.49 8.25
C GLN A 131 -4.60 13.24 9.56
N LYS A 132 -5.56 14.09 9.88
CA LYS A 132 -6.45 13.92 11.03
C LYS A 132 -7.37 12.72 10.85
N GLN A 133 -7.81 12.14 11.97
CA GLN A 133 -8.68 10.98 11.97
C GLN A 133 -10.05 11.29 11.34
N GLU A 134 -10.59 12.47 11.61
CA GLU A 134 -11.86 12.94 11.07
C GLU A 134 -11.81 13.05 9.54
N VAL A 135 -10.72 13.59 9.01
CA VAL A 135 -10.46 13.67 7.56
C VAL A 135 -10.36 12.28 6.95
N SER A 136 -9.69 11.36 7.64
CA SER A 136 -9.59 9.96 7.20
C SER A 136 -10.98 9.31 7.10
N ILE A 137 -11.81 9.44 8.12
CA ILE A 137 -13.17 8.88 8.15
C ILE A 137 -13.99 9.50 7.02
N TRP A 138 -14.00 10.82 6.92
CA TRP A 138 -14.75 11.54 5.89
C TRP A 138 -14.35 11.13 4.48
N ARG A 139 -13.06 11.13 4.16
CA ARG A 139 -12.56 10.74 2.83
C ARG A 139 -12.93 9.32 2.45
N ASN A 140 -12.80 8.36 3.37
CA ASN A 140 -13.11 6.96 3.06
C ASN A 140 -14.61 6.69 2.91
N SER A 141 -15.47 7.35 3.71
CA SER A 141 -16.93 7.16 3.63
C SER A 141 -17.53 7.84 2.39
N HIS A 142 -16.88 8.84 1.81
CA HIS A 142 -17.36 9.54 0.61
C HIS A 142 -16.67 9.09 -0.69
N ARG A 143 -15.58 8.32 -0.59
CA ARG A 143 -14.84 7.88 -1.77
C ARG A 143 -15.63 6.86 -2.57
N ARG A 144 -15.73 7.10 -3.88
CA ARG A 144 -16.31 6.16 -4.84
C ARG A 144 -15.24 5.61 -5.76
N ILE A 145 -15.50 4.46 -6.31
CA ILE A 145 -14.69 3.79 -7.33
C ILE A 145 -15.58 3.39 -8.50
N CYS A 146 -15.03 3.29 -9.69
CA CYS A 146 -15.75 2.74 -10.81
C CYS A 146 -15.77 1.22 -10.80
N GLU A 147 -16.83 0.62 -11.35
CA GLU A 147 -17.01 -0.84 -11.36
C GLU A 147 -15.98 -1.53 -12.25
N LEU A 148 -15.64 -0.96 -13.41
CA LEU A 148 -14.81 -1.61 -14.41
C LEU A 148 -13.32 -1.60 -14.01
N MET A 149 -12.72 -0.45 -13.97
CA MET A 149 -11.27 -0.29 -13.76
C MET A 149 -10.90 0.11 -12.33
N ARG A 150 -11.88 0.26 -11.44
CA ARG A 150 -11.72 0.65 -10.04
C ARG A 150 -11.00 2.00 -9.83
N HIS A 151 -11.07 2.91 -10.81
CA HIS A 151 -10.54 4.26 -10.66
C HIS A 151 -11.10 4.91 -9.41
N SER A 152 -10.25 5.45 -8.58
CA SER A 152 -10.64 6.13 -7.34
C SER A 152 -11.09 7.55 -7.64
N ILE A 153 -12.36 7.86 -7.39
CA ILE A 153 -12.91 9.20 -7.60
C ILE A 153 -12.90 9.97 -6.29
N LEU A 154 -12.08 11.00 -6.25
CA LEU A 154 -12.01 11.92 -5.11
C LEU A 154 -13.34 12.65 -4.97
N TYR A 155 -13.87 12.75 -3.75
CA TYR A 155 -15.10 13.48 -3.48
C TYR A 155 -14.82 14.99 -3.43
N THR A 156 -15.35 15.72 -4.39
CA THR A 156 -15.38 17.20 -4.46
C THR A 156 -16.79 17.65 -4.78
N LYS A 157 -17.06 18.98 -4.78
CA LYS A 157 -18.36 19.52 -5.18
C LYS A 157 -18.73 19.11 -6.63
N GLU A 158 -17.74 19.07 -7.51
CA GLU A 158 -17.90 18.71 -8.93
C GLU A 158 -18.13 17.21 -9.08
N THR A 159 -17.27 16.40 -8.47
CA THR A 159 -17.35 14.95 -8.61
C THR A 159 -18.50 14.32 -7.84
N ALA A 160 -19.03 14.98 -6.80
CA ALA A 160 -20.18 14.49 -6.04
C ALA A 160 -21.39 14.18 -6.92
N LYS A 161 -21.61 14.97 -7.99
CA LYS A 161 -22.73 14.86 -8.94
C LYS A 161 -22.51 13.77 -10.01
N LEU A 162 -21.30 13.26 -10.16
CA LEU A 162 -20.99 12.26 -11.16
C LEU A 162 -21.73 10.94 -10.86
N LYS A 163 -22.39 10.37 -11.84
CA LYS A 163 -23.02 9.04 -11.80
C LYS A 163 -22.14 7.98 -12.44
N LYS A 164 -21.28 8.38 -13.37
CA LYS A 164 -20.39 7.53 -14.14
C LYS A 164 -18.94 7.96 -13.98
N CYS A 165 -18.03 7.03 -14.17
CA CYS A 165 -16.60 7.30 -14.16
C CYS A 165 -16.22 8.20 -15.35
N PRO A 166 -15.49 9.31 -15.14
CA PRO A 166 -15.06 10.18 -16.23
C PRO A 166 -14.00 9.57 -17.15
N PHE A 167 -13.37 8.46 -16.73
CA PHE A 167 -12.30 7.82 -17.49
C PHE A 167 -12.77 6.64 -18.35
N ASP A 168 -13.75 5.84 -17.85
CA ASP A 168 -14.19 4.63 -18.53
C ASP A 168 -15.73 4.53 -18.71
N GLY A 169 -16.48 5.52 -18.24
CA GLY A 169 -17.93 5.59 -18.38
C GLY A 169 -18.72 4.62 -17.49
N SER A 170 -18.06 3.73 -16.74
CA SER A 170 -18.73 2.76 -15.88
C SER A 170 -19.38 3.39 -14.66
N LYS A 171 -20.25 2.66 -13.98
CA LYS A 171 -20.95 3.12 -12.78
C LYS A 171 -20.00 3.38 -11.63
N LEU A 172 -20.30 4.41 -10.83
CA LEU A 172 -19.58 4.71 -9.60
C LEU A 172 -20.27 4.06 -8.40
N VAL A 173 -19.50 3.32 -7.62
CA VAL A 173 -19.96 2.61 -6.41
C VAL A 173 -19.12 2.97 -5.21
N PHE A 174 -19.68 2.83 -4.02
CA PHE A 174 -18.88 2.88 -2.79
C PHE A 174 -18.07 1.60 -2.65
N ARG A 175 -16.92 1.70 -2.00
CA ARG A 175 -16.15 0.51 -1.66
C ARG A 175 -16.82 -0.24 -0.51
N GLU A 176 -16.69 -1.57 -0.50
CA GLU A 176 -17.18 -2.42 0.57
C GLU A 176 -16.67 -2.02 1.96
N ASP A 177 -15.48 -1.41 2.01
CA ASP A 177 -14.83 -0.97 3.23
C ASP A 177 -15.10 0.51 3.60
N SER A 178 -16.16 1.13 3.03
CA SER A 178 -16.56 2.52 3.29
C SER A 178 -17.40 2.70 4.58
N ASP A 179 -17.80 1.60 5.23
CA ASP A 179 -18.50 1.66 6.52
C ASP A 179 -17.63 2.34 7.58
N PRO A 180 -18.16 3.36 8.32
CA PRO A 180 -17.41 4.06 9.35
C PRO A 180 -16.84 3.15 10.46
N LYS A 181 -17.51 2.04 10.79
CA LYS A 181 -17.00 1.05 11.75
C LYS A 181 -15.75 0.35 11.24
N VAL A 182 -15.78 -0.05 9.95
CA VAL A 182 -14.63 -0.68 9.29
C VAL A 182 -13.48 0.32 9.18
N ILE A 183 -13.76 1.58 8.85
CA ILE A 183 -12.74 2.64 8.77
C ILE A 183 -12.08 2.86 10.13
N LYS A 184 -12.86 2.95 11.22
CA LYS A 184 -12.36 3.10 12.60
C LYS A 184 -11.47 1.91 12.99
N SER A 185 -11.86 0.68 12.66
CA SER A 185 -11.04 -0.51 12.90
C SER A 185 -9.70 -0.43 12.17
N LYS A 186 -9.70 -0.04 10.90
CA LYS A 186 -8.47 0.14 10.11
C LYS A 186 -7.57 1.26 10.65
N LEU A 187 -8.15 2.33 11.19
CA LEU A 187 -7.40 3.41 11.84
C LEU A 187 -6.74 2.92 13.14
N LYS A 188 -7.44 2.14 13.93
CA LYS A 188 -6.88 1.49 15.13
C LYS A 188 -5.70 0.60 14.76
N GLU A 189 -5.86 -0.27 13.76
CA GLU A 189 -4.78 -1.13 13.27
C GLU A 189 -3.58 -0.35 12.74
N PHE A 190 -3.81 0.72 12.00
CA PHE A 190 -2.74 1.61 11.54
C PHE A 190 -1.96 2.18 12.72
N LYS A 191 -2.66 2.67 13.75
CA LYS A 191 -2.05 3.23 14.96
C LYS A 191 -1.25 2.18 15.73
N GLU A 192 -1.79 0.98 15.90
CA GLU A 192 -1.20 -0.07 16.74
C GLU A 192 -0.09 -0.87 16.03
N ARG A 193 -0.19 -1.07 14.70
CA ARG A 193 0.70 -1.97 13.95
C ARG A 193 1.62 -1.27 12.98
N THR A 194 1.17 -0.17 12.37
CA THR A 194 1.92 0.48 11.30
C THR A 194 2.72 1.69 11.79
N LEU A 195 2.17 2.53 12.66
CA LEU A 195 2.92 3.66 13.22
C LEU A 195 4.17 3.24 13.98
N PRO A 196 4.22 2.15 14.77
CA PRO A 196 5.44 1.69 15.42
C PRO A 196 6.59 1.34 14.48
N LEU A 197 6.31 1.16 13.17
CA LEU A 197 7.37 0.97 12.18
C LEU A 197 8.30 2.17 12.05
N ILE A 198 7.85 3.37 12.41
CA ILE A 198 8.68 4.58 12.38
C ILE A 198 9.93 4.39 13.26
N ASP A 199 9.76 3.83 14.45
CA ASP A 199 10.88 3.59 15.35
C ASP A 199 11.78 2.45 14.85
N TYR A 200 11.20 1.44 14.23
CA TYR A 200 11.98 0.41 13.55
C TYR A 200 12.81 0.99 12.41
N PHE A 201 12.24 1.84 11.55
CA PHE A 201 12.97 2.48 10.47
C PHE A 201 14.11 3.37 10.97
N LYS A 202 13.90 4.12 12.06
CA LYS A 202 14.97 4.90 12.72
C LYS A 202 16.12 4.00 13.18
N LYS A 203 15.81 2.88 13.86
CA LYS A 203 16.82 1.87 14.27
C LYS A 203 17.58 1.32 13.06
N GLU A 204 16.88 1.14 11.94
CA GLU A 204 17.46 0.70 10.67
C GLU A 204 18.19 1.80 9.89
N ARG A 205 18.39 2.99 10.49
CA ARG A 205 19.02 4.19 9.87
C ARG A 205 18.30 4.68 8.61
N LEU A 206 16.97 4.47 8.54
CA LEU A 206 16.11 4.97 7.47
C LEU A 206 15.32 6.17 7.99
N LYS A 207 15.49 7.33 7.33
CA LYS A 207 14.80 8.56 7.70
C LYS A 207 13.36 8.52 7.18
N VAL A 208 12.38 8.74 8.07
CA VAL A 208 10.97 8.89 7.70
C VAL A 208 10.66 10.37 7.56
N LYS A 209 10.25 10.80 6.37
CA LYS A 209 9.87 12.18 6.08
C LYS A 209 8.35 12.31 6.13
N LYS A 210 7.86 13.34 6.81
CA LYS A 210 6.43 13.58 7.02
C LYS A 210 5.91 14.60 6.03
N VAL A 211 4.74 14.33 5.46
CA VAL A 211 4.06 15.21 4.50
C VAL A 211 2.61 15.38 4.94
N ASN A 212 2.12 16.61 4.94
CA ASN A 212 0.72 16.90 5.22
C ASN A 212 -0.17 16.41 4.06
N GLY A 213 -1.05 15.44 4.34
CA GLY A 213 -1.99 14.85 3.39
C GLY A 213 -3.33 15.61 3.24
N GLU A 214 -3.55 16.67 4.03
CA GLU A 214 -4.81 17.43 4.02
C GLU A 214 -4.83 18.54 2.97
N GLN A 215 -4.08 18.37 1.90
CA GLN A 215 -3.95 19.31 0.79
C GLN A 215 -4.50 18.69 -0.50
N SER A 216 -4.46 19.45 -1.58
CA SER A 216 -4.77 18.92 -2.91
C SER A 216 -3.80 17.82 -3.32
N VAL A 217 -4.22 16.94 -4.21
CA VAL A 217 -3.36 15.84 -4.72
C VAL A 217 -2.04 16.38 -5.26
N ALA A 218 -2.09 17.47 -6.04
CA ALA A 218 -0.91 18.11 -6.60
C ALA A 218 0.03 18.67 -5.53
N ALA A 219 -0.50 19.37 -4.52
CA ALA A 219 0.31 19.92 -3.43
C ALA A 219 0.99 18.84 -2.60
N VAL A 220 0.28 17.74 -2.28
CA VAL A 220 0.87 16.57 -1.61
C VAL A 220 1.99 15.98 -2.46
N PHE A 221 1.77 15.82 -3.77
CA PHE A 221 2.79 15.31 -4.68
C PHE A 221 4.04 16.19 -4.69
N GLN A 222 3.90 17.50 -4.81
CA GLN A 222 5.02 18.44 -4.77
C GLN A 222 5.81 18.36 -3.46
N ASN A 223 5.11 18.24 -2.33
CA ASN A 223 5.75 18.09 -1.02
C ASN A 223 6.50 16.76 -0.89
N ILE A 224 5.95 15.67 -1.44
CA ILE A 224 6.65 14.39 -1.51
C ILE A 224 7.89 14.52 -2.41
N PHE A 225 7.75 15.12 -3.59
CA PHE A 225 8.86 15.31 -4.52
C PHE A 225 10.01 16.11 -3.88
N LYS A 226 9.71 17.21 -3.19
CA LYS A 226 10.67 17.95 -2.36
C LYS A 226 11.35 17.04 -1.35
N ALA A 227 10.54 16.31 -0.57
CA ALA A 227 11.04 15.41 0.46
C ALA A 227 11.93 14.27 -0.10
N LEU A 228 11.80 13.86 -1.33
CA LEU A 228 12.67 12.85 -1.95
C LEU A 228 14.07 13.39 -2.30
N ASN A 229 14.18 14.68 -2.58
CA ASN A 229 15.42 15.33 -3.02
C ASN A 229 16.27 15.89 -1.88
N ASP A 230 15.68 16.14 -0.70
CA ASP A 230 16.38 16.47 0.55
C ASP A 230 17.03 15.24 1.18
#